data_43372bab78c14312c8930cb7e98422d7
#
_entry.id   43372bab78c14312c8930cb7e98422d7
#
_cell.length_a   1.000
_cell.length_b   1.000
_cell.length_c   1.000
_cell.angle_alpha   90.00
_cell.angle_beta   90.00
_cell.angle_gamma   90.00
#
_symmetry.space_group_name_H-M   'P 1'
#
loop_
_entity.id
_entity.type
_entity.pdbx_description
1 polymer ?
#
loop_
_entity_poly.entity_id
_entity_poly.type
_entity_poly.pdbx_seq_one_letter_code
_entity_poly.pdbx_strand_id
1 'polypeptide(L)'
;MRTAYRVLAWIVAVEVLLQAAAISYAIFGFGKWIEQGGVMDKSVLESQASVFPEEVGFMVHGLNGMMVVPVVALLFLVVSFFAKVPRGVALAGAVAGLVVLQVLLGMFGHGIPGLGLLHGANALALFAAAVVAARRAAQPVGPAGVVAASGRPAAV
;
A
#
# COMPACT_ATOMS: atom_id res chain seq x y z
N MET A 1 -2.79 6.87 -20.42
CA MET A 1 -3.41 6.63 -19.10
C MET A 1 -3.20 5.21 -18.58
N ARG A 2 -3.24 4.15 -19.39
CA ARG A 2 -3.01 2.76 -18.92
C ARG A 2 -1.62 2.54 -18.31
N THR A 3 -0.58 3.12 -18.92
CA THR A 3 0.79 3.09 -18.36
C THR A 3 0.87 3.83 -17.02
N ALA A 4 0.25 5.03 -16.92
CA ALA A 4 0.21 5.78 -15.67
C ALA A 4 -0.49 5.00 -14.56
N TYR A 5 -1.63 4.37 -14.86
CA TYR A 5 -2.33 3.47 -13.94
C TYR A 5 -1.41 2.34 -13.43
N ARG A 6 -0.70 1.66 -14.35
CA ARG A 6 0.22 0.58 -14.01
C ARG A 6 1.38 1.06 -13.13
N VAL A 7 1.96 2.21 -13.48
CA VAL A 7 3.06 2.81 -12.71
C VAL A 7 2.60 3.18 -11.31
N LEU A 8 1.46 3.86 -11.17
CA LEU A 8 0.93 4.24 -9.86
C LEU A 8 0.59 3.03 -8.99
N ALA A 9 0.03 1.96 -9.58
CA ALA A 9 -0.21 0.71 -8.86
C ALA A 9 1.10 0.08 -8.35
N TRP A 10 2.18 0.11 -9.15
CA TRP A 10 3.50 -0.35 -8.71
C TRP A 10 4.11 0.57 -7.64
N ILE A 11 3.92 1.89 -7.74
CA ILE A 11 4.36 2.83 -6.71
C ILE A 11 3.69 2.49 -5.38
N VAL A 12 2.37 2.27 -5.34
CA VAL A 12 1.69 1.84 -4.11
C VAL A 12 2.29 0.54 -3.55
N ALA A 13 2.57 -0.46 -4.39
CA ALA A 13 3.17 -1.71 -3.93
C ALA A 13 4.58 -1.48 -3.35
N VAL A 14 5.41 -0.66 -3.99
CA VAL A 14 6.75 -0.31 -3.50
C VAL A 14 6.67 0.48 -2.19
N GLU A 15 5.71 1.42 -2.09
CA GLU A 15 5.49 2.18 -0.85
C GLU A 15 5.17 1.26 0.34
N VAL A 16 4.37 0.21 0.16
CA VAL A 16 4.13 -0.77 1.25
C VAL A 16 5.43 -1.45 1.69
N LEU A 17 6.31 -1.81 0.75
CA LEU A 17 7.63 -2.39 1.09
C LEU A 17 8.52 -1.38 1.82
N LEU A 18 8.54 -0.12 1.37
CA LEU A 18 9.29 0.95 2.04
C LEU A 18 8.77 1.18 3.46
N GLN A 19 7.44 1.17 3.65
CA GLN A 19 6.81 1.28 4.97
C GLN A 19 7.24 0.14 5.91
N ALA A 20 7.24 -1.10 5.42
CA ALA A 20 7.68 -2.26 6.19
C ALA A 20 9.18 -2.19 6.51
N ALA A 21 10.02 -1.75 5.57
CA ALA A 21 11.44 -1.57 5.80
C ALA A 21 11.74 -0.47 6.83
N ALA A 22 11.07 0.69 6.72
CA ALA A 22 11.26 1.81 7.63
C ALA A 22 10.90 1.45 9.08
N ILE A 23 9.74 0.84 9.31
CA ILE A 23 9.34 0.44 10.65
C ILE A 23 10.25 -0.66 11.21
N SER A 24 10.68 -1.62 10.37
CA SER A 24 11.61 -2.67 10.79
C SER A 24 12.98 -2.09 11.19
N TYR A 25 13.50 -1.15 10.41
CA TYR A 25 14.76 -0.46 10.72
C TYR A 25 14.70 0.22 12.10
N ALA A 26 13.62 0.95 12.36
CA ALA A 26 13.42 1.61 13.64
C ALA A 26 13.30 0.62 14.82
N ILE A 27 12.53 -0.47 14.64
CA ILE A 27 12.34 -1.47 15.71
C ILE A 27 13.64 -2.21 16.02
N PHE A 28 14.43 -2.59 15.01
CA PHE A 28 15.74 -3.23 15.24
C PHE A 28 16.74 -2.27 15.89
N GLY A 29 16.75 -0.98 15.47
CA GLY A 29 17.56 0.05 16.11
C GLY A 29 17.17 0.28 17.56
N PHE A 30 15.87 0.33 17.86
CA PHE A 30 15.35 0.41 19.21
C PHE A 30 15.80 -0.76 20.08
N GLY A 31 15.68 -2.01 19.59
CA GLY A 31 16.16 -3.20 20.31
C GLY A 31 17.65 -3.12 20.63
N LYS A 32 18.47 -2.76 19.65
CA LYS A 32 19.92 -2.56 19.83
C LYS A 32 20.23 -1.48 20.88
N TRP A 33 19.51 -0.36 20.84
CA TRP A 33 19.69 0.72 21.82
C TRP A 33 19.37 0.26 23.24
N ILE A 34 18.29 -0.52 23.46
CA ILE A 34 17.96 -1.12 24.76
C ILE A 34 19.07 -2.08 25.22
N GLU A 35 19.60 -2.94 24.34
CA GLU A 35 20.70 -3.85 24.65
C GLU A 35 21.97 -3.10 25.09
N GLN A 36 22.17 -1.88 24.63
CA GLN A 36 23.28 -1.00 24.99
C GLN A 36 23.04 -0.21 26.30
N GLY A 37 21.95 -0.49 27.03
CA GLY A 37 21.61 0.17 28.28
C GLY A 37 20.66 1.36 28.17
N GLY A 38 20.08 1.59 26.97
CA GLY A 38 19.04 2.60 26.79
C GLY A 38 17.79 2.29 27.59
N VAL A 39 17.21 3.30 28.21
CA VAL A 39 15.98 3.18 29.00
C VAL A 39 14.89 4.05 28.37
N MET A 40 13.83 3.40 27.88
CA MET A 40 12.66 4.09 27.35
C MET A 40 11.65 4.30 28.47
N ASP A 41 11.57 5.50 28.98
CA ASP A 41 10.59 5.90 29.98
C ASP A 41 9.71 7.07 29.46
N LYS A 42 8.78 7.50 30.31
CA LYS A 42 7.86 8.59 29.95
C LYS A 42 8.60 9.91 29.69
N SER A 43 9.69 10.17 30.39
CA SER A 43 10.47 11.42 30.23
C SER A 43 11.17 11.47 28.86
N VAL A 44 11.69 10.33 28.40
CA VAL A 44 12.28 10.20 27.05
C VAL A 44 11.21 10.42 25.98
N LEU A 45 10.03 9.79 26.12
CA LEU A 45 8.92 9.98 25.19
C LEU A 45 8.44 11.43 25.12
N GLU A 46 8.34 12.11 26.27
CA GLU A 46 7.88 13.51 26.34
C GLU A 46 8.93 14.52 25.86
N SER A 47 10.21 14.19 25.98
CA SER A 47 11.30 15.10 25.56
C SER A 47 11.37 15.29 24.04
N GLN A 48 10.82 14.36 23.26
CA GLN A 48 10.95 14.31 21.79
C GLN A 48 12.43 14.34 21.32
N ALA A 49 13.37 14.00 22.22
CA ALA A 49 14.78 13.94 21.89
C ALA A 49 15.06 12.68 21.07
N SER A 50 15.92 12.83 20.05
CA SER A 50 16.46 11.67 19.31
C SER A 50 17.42 10.91 20.22
N VAL A 51 17.12 9.65 20.53
CA VAL A 51 17.90 8.83 21.46
C VAL A 51 18.68 7.71 20.77
N PHE A 52 18.31 7.35 19.54
CA PHE A 52 19.05 6.41 18.69
C PHE A 52 18.86 6.77 17.21
N PRO A 53 19.87 6.54 16.36
CA PRO A 53 19.85 7.01 14.96
C PRO A 53 18.72 6.39 14.12
N GLU A 54 18.37 5.15 14.39
CA GLU A 54 17.41 4.37 13.61
C GLU A 54 15.95 4.82 13.83
N GLU A 55 15.68 5.69 14.83
CA GLU A 55 14.33 6.24 15.06
C GLU A 55 13.77 7.04 13.87
N VAL A 56 14.65 7.52 12.97
CA VAL A 56 14.26 8.11 11.69
C VAL A 56 13.29 7.21 10.92
N GLY A 57 13.38 5.90 11.10
CA GLY A 57 12.45 4.94 10.50
C GLY A 57 11.01 5.10 10.99
N PHE A 58 10.78 5.46 12.26
CA PHE A 58 9.43 5.81 12.77
C PHE A 58 8.90 7.06 12.09
N MET A 59 9.75 8.08 11.95
CA MET A 59 9.37 9.34 11.30
C MET A 59 9.03 9.09 9.82
N VAL A 60 9.87 8.36 9.09
CA VAL A 60 9.64 8.01 7.68
C VAL A 60 8.34 7.20 7.54
N HIS A 61 8.14 6.19 8.39
CA HIS A 61 6.92 5.38 8.37
C HIS A 61 5.68 6.25 8.61
N GLY A 62 5.69 7.10 9.62
CA GLY A 62 4.56 7.96 9.97
C GLY A 62 4.25 8.99 8.89
N LEU A 63 5.23 9.83 8.51
CA LEU A 63 5.02 10.92 7.53
C LEU A 63 4.68 10.38 6.14
N ASN A 64 5.44 9.40 5.65
CA ASN A 64 5.19 8.81 4.33
C ASN A 64 3.83 8.08 4.31
N GLY A 65 3.51 7.30 5.37
CA GLY A 65 2.25 6.57 5.48
C GLY A 65 1.02 7.48 5.57
N MET A 66 1.13 8.64 6.24
CA MET A 66 0.01 9.57 6.39
C MET A 66 -0.15 10.57 5.24
N MET A 67 0.91 10.86 4.49
CA MET A 67 0.90 11.89 3.46
C MET A 67 1.13 11.34 2.06
N VAL A 68 2.25 10.67 1.81
CA VAL A 68 2.64 10.25 0.46
C VAL A 68 1.75 9.12 -0.05
N VAL A 69 1.58 8.06 0.74
CA VAL A 69 0.79 6.89 0.34
C VAL A 69 -0.66 7.25 0.03
N PRO A 70 -1.40 8.04 0.86
CA PRO A 70 -2.75 8.50 0.52
C PRO A 70 -2.81 9.36 -0.75
N VAL A 71 -1.85 10.25 -0.96
CA VAL A 71 -1.80 11.09 -2.17
C VAL A 71 -1.59 10.22 -3.41
N VAL A 72 -0.66 9.26 -3.36
CA VAL A 72 -0.43 8.32 -4.48
C VAL A 72 -1.68 7.47 -4.74
N ALA A 73 -2.35 6.97 -3.71
CA ALA A 73 -3.57 6.19 -3.85
C ALA A 73 -4.72 7.01 -4.46
N LEU A 74 -4.85 8.28 -4.07
CA LEU A 74 -5.83 9.20 -4.65
C LEU A 74 -5.53 9.46 -6.13
N LEU A 75 -4.29 9.75 -6.49
CA LEU A 75 -3.87 9.92 -7.89
C LEU A 75 -4.14 8.64 -8.70
N PHE A 76 -3.85 7.47 -8.12
CA PHE A 76 -4.15 6.18 -8.73
C PHE A 76 -5.64 6.02 -8.99
N LEU A 77 -6.49 6.36 -8.03
CA LEU A 77 -7.94 6.33 -8.17
C LEU A 77 -8.41 7.28 -9.28
N VAL A 78 -7.93 8.52 -9.30
CA VAL A 78 -8.29 9.51 -10.36
C VAL A 78 -7.88 9.02 -11.74
N VAL A 79 -6.64 8.53 -11.90
CA VAL A 79 -6.14 8.01 -13.19
C VAL A 79 -6.93 6.79 -13.65
N SER A 80 -7.48 5.99 -12.72
CA SER A 80 -8.23 4.78 -13.04
C SER A 80 -9.47 5.04 -13.91
N PHE A 81 -10.13 6.19 -13.76
CA PHE A 81 -11.30 6.57 -14.57
C PHE A 81 -10.96 6.75 -16.07
N PHE A 82 -9.71 7.05 -16.37
CA PHE A 82 -9.23 7.33 -17.74
C PHE A 82 -8.38 6.19 -18.32
N ALA A 83 -8.05 5.17 -17.52
CA ALA A 83 -7.06 4.16 -17.91
C ALA A 83 -7.59 3.07 -18.83
N LYS A 84 -8.93 2.90 -18.94
CA LYS A 84 -9.59 1.83 -19.72
C LYS A 84 -9.06 0.42 -19.39
N VAL A 85 -8.78 0.18 -18.09
CA VAL A 85 -8.39 -1.13 -17.58
C VAL A 85 -9.65 -1.87 -17.12
N PRO A 86 -9.90 -3.12 -17.55
CA PRO A 86 -11.06 -3.89 -17.06
C PRO A 86 -11.07 -4.00 -15.53
N ARG A 87 -12.17 -3.57 -14.91
CA ARG A 87 -12.32 -3.42 -13.44
C ARG A 87 -11.28 -2.49 -12.80
N GLY A 88 -10.63 -1.61 -13.58
CA GLY A 88 -9.57 -0.71 -13.09
C GLY A 88 -10.03 0.21 -11.99
N VAL A 89 -11.21 0.83 -12.13
CA VAL A 89 -11.80 1.70 -11.11
C VAL A 89 -12.11 0.94 -9.81
N ALA A 90 -12.68 -0.26 -9.92
CA ALA A 90 -12.97 -1.08 -8.73
C ALA A 90 -11.70 -1.49 -7.97
N LEU A 91 -10.62 -1.86 -8.70
CA LEU A 91 -9.33 -2.18 -8.10
C LEU A 91 -8.68 -0.96 -7.45
N ALA A 92 -8.71 0.19 -8.11
CA ALA A 92 -8.16 1.43 -7.55
C ALA A 92 -8.98 1.90 -6.34
N GLY A 93 -10.30 1.75 -6.38
CA GLY A 93 -11.18 2.00 -5.24
C GLY A 93 -10.90 1.08 -4.04
N ALA A 94 -10.65 -0.21 -4.30
CA ALA A 94 -10.24 -1.15 -3.26
C ALA A 94 -8.90 -0.75 -2.63
N VAL A 95 -7.89 -0.39 -3.46
CA VAL A 95 -6.60 0.10 -2.97
C VAL A 95 -6.79 1.37 -2.13
N ALA A 96 -7.56 2.35 -2.60
CA ALA A 96 -7.82 3.57 -1.84
C ALA A 96 -8.52 3.29 -0.50
N GLY A 97 -9.53 2.41 -0.49
CA GLY A 97 -10.20 1.97 0.74
C GLY A 97 -9.27 1.28 1.73
N LEU A 98 -8.38 0.39 1.23
CA LEU A 98 -7.37 -0.27 2.06
C LEU A 98 -6.33 0.74 2.60
N VAL A 99 -5.98 1.79 1.85
CA VAL A 99 -5.10 2.86 2.34
C VAL A 99 -5.77 3.65 3.45
N VAL A 100 -7.05 4.03 3.30
CA VAL A 100 -7.80 4.70 4.38
C VAL A 100 -7.84 3.83 5.63
N LEU A 101 -8.16 2.54 5.47
CA LEU A 101 -8.17 1.59 6.58
C LEU A 101 -6.78 1.46 7.22
N GLN A 102 -5.71 1.42 6.41
CA GLN A 102 -4.32 1.34 6.89
C GLN A 102 -3.96 2.51 7.79
N VAL A 103 -4.30 3.74 7.37
CA VAL A 103 -4.06 4.95 8.17
C VAL A 103 -4.85 4.90 9.49
N LEU A 104 -6.13 4.56 9.44
CA LEU A 104 -6.97 4.47 10.65
C LEU A 104 -6.46 3.41 11.62
N LEU A 105 -6.10 2.22 11.13
CA LEU A 105 -5.54 1.15 11.98
C LEU A 105 -4.21 1.56 12.61
N GLY A 106 -3.36 2.30 11.87
CA GLY A 106 -2.10 2.83 12.40
C GLY A 106 -2.33 3.87 13.49
N MET A 107 -3.22 4.82 13.28
CA MET A 107 -3.54 5.88 14.25
C MET A 107 -4.13 5.33 15.54
N PHE A 108 -5.13 4.45 15.45
CA PHE A 108 -5.80 3.90 16.63
C PHE A 108 -5.03 2.74 17.27
N GLY A 109 -4.08 2.13 16.56
CA GLY A 109 -3.23 1.06 17.04
C GLY A 109 -2.38 1.46 18.25
N HIS A 110 -2.03 2.74 18.40
CA HIS A 110 -1.30 3.25 19.57
C HIS A 110 -2.10 3.08 20.88
N GLY A 111 -3.42 3.26 20.82
CA GLY A 111 -4.29 3.09 21.99
C GLY A 111 -4.84 1.66 22.15
N ILE A 112 -4.88 0.90 21.06
CA ILE A 112 -5.46 -0.46 21.02
C ILE A 112 -4.48 -1.38 20.27
N PRO A 113 -3.52 -2.01 20.97
CA PRO A 113 -2.45 -2.78 20.35
C PRO A 113 -2.93 -3.91 19.41
N GLY A 114 -4.11 -4.48 19.67
CA GLY A 114 -4.72 -5.48 18.77
C GLY A 114 -4.97 -4.97 17.36
N LEU A 115 -5.18 -3.67 17.16
CA LEU A 115 -5.30 -3.07 15.83
C LEU A 115 -3.99 -3.10 15.04
N GLY A 116 -2.85 -3.21 15.71
CA GLY A 116 -1.55 -3.41 15.06
C GLY A 116 -1.48 -4.71 14.26
N LEU A 117 -2.12 -5.79 14.71
CA LEU A 117 -2.25 -7.03 13.96
C LEU A 117 -3.04 -6.82 12.67
N LEU A 118 -4.16 -6.09 12.77
CA LEU A 118 -4.99 -5.77 11.61
C LEU A 118 -4.27 -4.81 10.65
N HIS A 119 -3.49 -3.86 11.18
CA HIS A 119 -2.66 -2.97 10.37
C HIS A 119 -1.65 -3.77 9.54
N GLY A 120 -0.95 -4.73 10.14
CA GLY A 120 -0.03 -5.60 9.42
C GLY A 120 -0.72 -6.47 8.36
N ALA A 121 -1.85 -7.10 8.72
CA ALA A 121 -2.63 -7.91 7.79
C ALA A 121 -3.19 -7.08 6.61
N ASN A 122 -3.70 -5.87 6.90
CA ASN A 122 -4.20 -4.96 5.88
C ASN A 122 -3.08 -4.48 4.94
N ALA A 123 -1.84 -4.27 5.43
CA ALA A 123 -0.69 -3.93 4.59
C ALA A 123 -0.41 -5.00 3.53
N LEU A 124 -0.50 -6.28 3.89
CA LEU A 124 -0.35 -7.39 2.94
C LEU A 124 -1.49 -7.42 1.92
N ALA A 125 -2.74 -7.16 2.34
CA ALA A 125 -3.88 -7.08 1.44
C ALA A 125 -3.73 -5.89 0.47
N LEU A 126 -3.28 -4.72 0.95
CA LEU A 126 -3.00 -3.54 0.15
C LEU A 126 -1.91 -3.81 -0.89
N PHE A 127 -0.80 -4.43 -0.49
CA PHE A 127 0.26 -4.84 -1.39
C PHE A 127 -0.27 -5.76 -2.50
N ALA A 128 -1.00 -6.82 -2.12
CA ALA A 128 -1.57 -7.77 -3.06
C ALA A 128 -2.56 -7.09 -4.05
N ALA A 129 -3.43 -6.21 -3.56
CA ALA A 129 -4.38 -5.47 -4.38
C ALA A 129 -3.66 -4.56 -5.41
N ALA A 130 -2.60 -3.85 -4.98
CA ALA A 130 -1.79 -3.00 -5.85
C ALA A 130 -1.08 -3.82 -6.94
N VAL A 131 -0.48 -4.96 -6.58
CA VAL A 131 0.18 -5.88 -7.54
C VAL A 131 -0.84 -6.44 -8.55
N VAL A 132 -2.02 -6.86 -8.09
CA VAL A 132 -3.10 -7.33 -8.97
C VAL A 132 -3.53 -6.25 -9.94
N ALA A 133 -3.70 -5.02 -9.48
CA ALA A 133 -4.06 -3.88 -10.32
C ALA A 133 -2.99 -3.60 -11.39
N ALA A 134 -1.70 -3.59 -10.99
CA ALA A 134 -0.58 -3.38 -11.91
C ALA A 134 -0.48 -4.47 -12.99
N ARG A 135 -0.63 -5.74 -12.59
CA ARG A 135 -0.59 -6.90 -13.51
C ARG A 135 -1.77 -6.87 -14.47
N ARG A 136 -2.98 -6.52 -14.00
CA ARG A 136 -4.16 -6.41 -14.86
C ARG A 136 -3.99 -5.34 -15.93
N ALA A 137 -3.35 -4.23 -15.60
CA ALA A 137 -3.01 -3.20 -16.58
C ALA A 137 -1.95 -3.64 -17.60
N ALA A 138 -1.19 -4.68 -17.35
CA ALA A 138 -0.21 -5.24 -18.29
C ALA A 138 -0.82 -6.18 -19.34
N GLN A 139 -2.00 -6.76 -19.06
CA GLN A 139 -2.64 -7.72 -19.95
C GLN A 139 -3.09 -7.03 -21.26
N PRO A 140 -2.88 -7.63 -22.43
CA PRO A 140 -3.44 -7.14 -23.68
C PRO A 140 -4.97 -7.03 -23.55
N VAL A 141 -5.55 -5.99 -24.17
CA VAL A 141 -7.00 -5.95 -24.38
C VAL A 141 -7.26 -6.94 -25.50
N GLY A 142 -7.69 -8.17 -25.17
CA GLY A 142 -8.09 -9.13 -26.17
C GLY A 142 -9.16 -8.52 -27.10
N PRO A 143 -9.18 -8.85 -28.41
CA PRO A 143 -10.28 -8.44 -29.27
C PRO A 143 -11.57 -8.96 -28.64
N ALA A 144 -12.50 -8.05 -28.37
CA ALA A 144 -13.83 -8.42 -27.91
C ALA A 144 -14.45 -9.36 -28.95
N GLY A 145 -14.54 -10.67 -28.56
CA GLY A 145 -15.44 -11.65 -29.17
C GLY A 145 -15.49 -11.68 -30.70
N VAL A 146 -14.48 -12.26 -31.33
CA VAL A 146 -14.76 -13.05 -32.54
C VAL A 146 -15.28 -14.42 -32.04
N VAL A 147 -16.47 -14.42 -31.47
CA VAL A 147 -17.23 -15.64 -31.27
C VAL A 147 -17.90 -15.98 -32.58
N ALA A 148 -17.27 -16.94 -33.29
CA ALA A 148 -17.96 -17.97 -34.08
C ALA A 148 -19.27 -17.55 -34.79
N ALA A 149 -19.16 -16.86 -35.91
CA ALA A 149 -20.13 -16.97 -36.97
C ALA A 149 -19.71 -18.07 -37.95
N SER A 150 -19.15 -19.18 -37.48
CA SER A 150 -18.81 -20.37 -38.29
C SER A 150 -19.56 -21.58 -37.78
N GLY A 151 -20.83 -21.66 -38.10
CA GLY A 151 -21.66 -22.81 -37.68
C GLY A 151 -23.06 -22.77 -38.27
N ARG A 152 -23.19 -22.41 -39.55
CA ARG A 152 -24.39 -22.77 -40.31
C ARG A 152 -24.05 -23.97 -41.20
N PRO A 153 -24.49 -25.19 -40.87
CA PRO A 153 -24.41 -26.28 -41.84
C PRO A 153 -25.33 -25.93 -42.99
N ALA A 154 -24.79 -26.04 -44.21
CA ALA A 154 -25.59 -26.01 -45.44
C ALA A 154 -26.58 -27.17 -45.36
N ALA A 155 -27.87 -26.86 -45.41
CA ALA A 155 -28.90 -27.87 -45.68
C ALA A 155 -28.80 -28.32 -47.13
N VAL A 156 -28.65 -29.61 -47.31
CA VAL A 156 -28.90 -30.36 -48.56
C VAL A 156 -30.34 -30.74 -48.60
#